data_e5a0307f5416f76ea28878d5c2ca7116
#
_entry.id   e5a0307f5416f76ea28878d5c2ca7116
#
_cell.length_a   1.000
_cell.length_b   1.000
_cell.length_c   1.000
_cell.angle_alpha   90.00
_cell.angle_beta   90.00
_cell.angle_gamma   90.00
#
_symmetry.space_group_name_H-M   'P 1'
#
loop_
_entity.id
_entity.type
_entity.pdbx_description
1 polymer ?
#
loop_
_entity_poly.entity_id
_entity_poly.type
_entity_poly.pdbx_seq_one_letter_code
_entity_poly.pdbx_strand_id
1 'polypeptide(L)'
;SQNKSFSSLQKKMHSLNSQLNEIKSSLINKKALNWEDRSSLENFLKDQKKLQNDLEELKNKLEKELNNNQNDRSEDILKKQEQISKMMDELMSDEMKKLLDELFELAQEMNKEKVLDKLDDIDFSQENMIKELDRTIEHFKKMEMEKMAKDISKELKDLAIKQDELSERTLNKDFSEFKKNQEQKQLKDEFNDIQNDLFDLKKKNQELSNPKDLNTDEKEMEINKSMEKSIEELSDNKLKKAKEQQDQSSKSLKDLAESMDKLGSNGSEQAEEDLESLRILLEHLITFSLDQEEVLNALKTTKVKDPNYVNIGQSQRKLNDEIKIIEDSLTALGLRQIMLSSKINKEVQTIKRSLSSSIKNLTERRTRNAQVEQQKVMMHTNELGLLLSEMM
;
A
#
# COMPACT_ATOMS: atom_id res chain seq x y z
N SER A 1 3.24 -16.74 6.00
CA SER A 1 1.98 -17.37 5.57
C SER A 1 0.96 -16.34 5.04
N GLN A 2 0.85 -15.14 5.61
CA GLN A 2 -0.09 -14.09 5.18
C GLN A 2 0.24 -13.52 3.80
N ASN A 3 1.52 -13.30 3.48
CA ASN A 3 1.96 -12.85 2.16
C ASN A 3 1.51 -13.79 1.03
N LYS A 4 1.45 -15.11 1.30
CA LYS A 4 0.92 -16.10 0.34
C LYS A 4 -0.60 -15.92 0.16
N SER A 5 -1.33 -15.60 1.21
CA SER A 5 -2.78 -15.35 1.14
C SER A 5 -3.08 -14.07 0.34
N PHE A 6 -2.37 -12.98 0.59
CA PHE A 6 -2.48 -11.75 -0.19
C PHE A 6 -2.14 -11.95 -1.68
N SER A 7 -1.04 -12.64 -1.98
CA SER A 7 -0.65 -12.95 -3.37
C SER A 7 -1.70 -13.82 -4.07
N SER A 8 -2.34 -14.75 -3.35
CA SER A 8 -3.43 -15.57 -3.89
C SER A 8 -4.66 -14.73 -4.21
N LEU A 9 -5.03 -13.81 -3.30
CA LEU A 9 -6.16 -12.89 -3.51
C LEU A 9 -5.93 -11.98 -4.71
N GLN A 10 -4.74 -11.38 -4.81
CA GLN A 10 -4.37 -10.53 -5.93
C GLN A 10 -4.51 -11.26 -7.27
N LYS A 11 -4.00 -12.48 -7.37
CA LYS A 11 -4.16 -13.32 -8.58
C LYS A 11 -5.61 -13.62 -8.90
N LYS A 12 -6.44 -13.91 -7.88
CA LYS A 12 -7.88 -14.15 -8.07
C LYS A 12 -8.60 -12.90 -8.58
N MET A 13 -8.29 -11.73 -8.03
CA MET A 13 -8.88 -10.46 -8.48
C MET A 13 -8.51 -10.14 -9.94
N HIS A 14 -7.24 -10.30 -10.32
CA HIS A 14 -6.84 -10.11 -11.72
C HIS A 14 -7.50 -11.13 -12.66
N SER A 15 -7.65 -12.38 -12.24
CA SER A 15 -8.38 -13.40 -13.01
C SER A 15 -9.84 -13.04 -13.20
N LEU A 16 -10.51 -12.54 -12.16
CA LEU A 16 -11.90 -12.08 -12.24
C LEU A 16 -12.07 -10.86 -13.14
N ASN A 17 -11.11 -9.93 -13.10
CA ASN A 17 -11.11 -8.78 -14.00
C ASN A 17 -10.95 -9.21 -15.47
N SER A 18 -10.08 -10.19 -15.74
CA SER A 18 -9.95 -10.78 -17.08
C SER A 18 -11.25 -11.45 -17.55
N GLN A 19 -11.89 -12.25 -16.68
CA GLN A 19 -13.18 -12.89 -16.97
C GLN A 19 -14.28 -11.86 -17.27
N LEU A 20 -14.35 -10.78 -16.48
CA LEU A 20 -15.29 -9.69 -16.71
C LEU A 20 -15.12 -9.06 -18.10
N ASN A 21 -13.88 -8.76 -18.47
CA ASN A 21 -13.54 -8.18 -19.78
C ASN A 21 -13.86 -9.12 -20.95
N GLU A 22 -13.63 -10.42 -20.78
CA GLU A 22 -14.00 -11.43 -21.77
C GLU A 22 -15.53 -11.50 -21.95
N ILE A 23 -16.30 -11.51 -20.85
CA ILE A 23 -17.76 -11.49 -20.89
C ILE A 23 -18.27 -10.23 -21.59
N LYS A 24 -17.77 -9.04 -21.20
CA LYS A 24 -18.13 -7.76 -21.83
C LYS A 24 -17.86 -7.78 -23.34
N SER A 25 -16.66 -8.19 -23.75
CA SER A 25 -16.25 -8.26 -25.16
C SER A 25 -17.11 -9.22 -25.98
N SER A 26 -17.48 -10.37 -25.39
CA SER A 26 -18.38 -11.34 -26.00
C SER A 26 -19.79 -10.76 -26.19
N LEU A 27 -20.32 -10.05 -25.20
CA LEU A 27 -21.67 -9.51 -25.21
C LEU A 27 -21.83 -8.32 -26.16
N ILE A 28 -20.83 -7.45 -26.29
CA ILE A 28 -20.89 -6.27 -27.17
C ILE A 28 -21.27 -6.66 -28.61
N ASN A 29 -20.72 -7.74 -29.14
CA ASN A 29 -20.91 -8.17 -30.52
C ASN A 29 -22.15 -9.02 -30.77
N LYS A 30 -22.92 -9.38 -29.75
CA LYS A 30 -24.15 -10.19 -29.86
C LYS A 30 -25.40 -9.32 -29.94
N LYS A 31 -26.44 -9.81 -30.56
CA LYS A 31 -27.75 -9.10 -30.61
C LYS A 31 -28.59 -9.31 -29.34
N ALA A 32 -28.45 -10.45 -28.68
CA ALA A 32 -29.16 -10.81 -27.47
C ALA A 32 -28.31 -11.77 -26.63
N LEU A 33 -28.62 -11.86 -25.34
CA LEU A 33 -28.05 -12.86 -24.45
C LEU A 33 -28.53 -14.26 -24.83
N ASN A 34 -27.66 -15.24 -24.71
CA ASN A 34 -27.99 -16.65 -24.85
C ASN A 34 -27.74 -17.40 -23.52
N TRP A 35 -28.01 -18.71 -23.49
CA TRP A 35 -27.80 -19.53 -22.31
C TRP A 35 -26.34 -19.64 -21.88
N GLU A 36 -25.40 -19.66 -22.82
CA GLU A 36 -23.95 -19.70 -22.54
C GLU A 36 -23.48 -18.42 -21.85
N ASP A 37 -24.00 -17.26 -22.31
CA ASP A 37 -23.68 -15.96 -21.71
C ASP A 37 -24.18 -15.90 -20.25
N ARG A 38 -25.40 -16.37 -20.02
CA ARG A 38 -25.95 -16.49 -18.67
C ARG A 38 -25.11 -17.38 -17.79
N SER A 39 -24.71 -18.55 -18.27
CA SER A 39 -23.86 -19.50 -17.54
C SER A 39 -22.51 -18.86 -17.20
N SER A 40 -21.91 -18.08 -18.11
CA SER A 40 -20.67 -17.36 -17.89
C SER A 40 -20.82 -16.28 -16.80
N LEU A 41 -21.92 -15.53 -16.80
CA LEU A 41 -22.26 -14.56 -15.76
C LEU A 41 -22.48 -15.23 -14.39
N GLU A 42 -23.19 -16.35 -14.34
CA GLU A 42 -23.40 -17.12 -13.10
C GLU A 42 -22.08 -17.65 -12.53
N ASN A 43 -21.15 -18.12 -13.38
CA ASN A 43 -19.83 -18.56 -12.95
C ASN A 43 -18.99 -17.38 -12.41
N PHE A 44 -19.01 -16.25 -13.08
CA PHE A 44 -18.35 -15.03 -12.62
C PHE A 44 -18.87 -14.60 -11.24
N LEU A 45 -20.19 -14.57 -11.05
CA LEU A 45 -20.84 -14.24 -9.75
C LEU A 45 -20.43 -15.22 -8.65
N LYS A 46 -20.36 -16.51 -8.95
CA LYS A 46 -19.89 -17.52 -7.99
C LYS A 46 -18.43 -17.32 -7.59
N ASP A 47 -17.57 -16.97 -8.53
CA ASP A 47 -16.16 -16.75 -8.25
C ASP A 47 -15.93 -15.43 -7.50
N GLN A 48 -16.73 -14.39 -7.77
CA GLN A 48 -16.78 -13.16 -6.96
C GLN A 48 -17.16 -13.44 -5.50
N LYS A 49 -18.15 -14.29 -5.28
CA LYS A 49 -18.55 -14.68 -3.92
C LYS A 49 -17.47 -15.44 -3.18
N LYS A 50 -16.72 -16.29 -3.88
CA LYS A 50 -15.53 -16.96 -3.28
C LYS A 50 -14.46 -15.96 -2.89
N LEU A 51 -14.19 -14.96 -3.74
CA LEU A 51 -13.22 -13.91 -3.43
C LEU A 51 -13.62 -13.14 -2.16
N GLN A 52 -14.91 -12.78 -2.01
CA GLN A 52 -15.40 -12.11 -0.81
C GLN A 52 -15.19 -12.97 0.46
N ASN A 53 -15.48 -14.27 0.39
CA ASN A 53 -15.23 -15.18 1.52
C ASN A 53 -13.73 -15.28 1.86
N ASP A 54 -12.84 -15.33 0.86
CA ASP A 54 -11.41 -15.37 1.07
C ASP A 54 -10.87 -14.08 1.72
N LEU A 55 -11.41 -12.92 1.33
CA LEU A 55 -11.10 -11.61 1.94
C LEU A 55 -11.53 -11.58 3.41
N GLU A 56 -12.75 -12.04 3.71
CA GLU A 56 -13.25 -12.12 5.08
C GLU A 56 -12.43 -13.07 5.95
N GLU A 57 -12.04 -14.23 5.41
CA GLU A 57 -11.17 -15.19 6.10
C GLU A 57 -9.80 -14.57 6.42
N LEU A 58 -9.20 -13.85 5.46
CA LEU A 58 -7.92 -13.17 5.67
C LEU A 58 -8.04 -12.07 6.73
N LYS A 59 -9.09 -11.24 6.66
CA LYS A 59 -9.39 -10.22 7.68
C LYS A 59 -9.47 -10.84 9.07
N ASN A 60 -10.27 -11.89 9.22
CA ASN A 60 -10.44 -12.60 10.50
C ASN A 60 -9.12 -13.18 11.04
N LYS A 61 -8.21 -13.62 10.17
CA LYS A 61 -6.86 -14.06 10.56
C LYS A 61 -6.01 -12.90 11.05
N LEU A 62 -6.05 -11.77 10.35
CA LEU A 62 -5.33 -10.55 10.77
C LEU A 62 -5.80 -10.05 12.13
N GLU A 63 -7.11 -9.99 12.37
CA GLU A 63 -7.69 -9.57 13.65
C GLU A 63 -7.36 -10.52 14.81
N LYS A 64 -7.36 -11.84 14.60
CA LYS A 64 -6.96 -12.81 15.61
C LYS A 64 -5.50 -12.65 16.03
N GLU A 65 -4.62 -12.40 15.08
CA GLU A 65 -3.20 -12.14 15.38
C GLU A 65 -3.00 -10.80 16.11
N LEU A 66 -3.86 -9.81 15.83
CA LEU A 66 -3.94 -8.56 16.58
C LEU A 66 -4.22 -8.81 18.07
N ASN A 67 -5.25 -9.60 18.36
CA ASN A 67 -5.71 -9.83 19.71
C ASN A 67 -4.76 -10.70 20.55
N ASN A 68 -4.03 -11.62 19.90
CA ASN A 68 -3.13 -12.54 20.63
C ASN A 68 -1.81 -11.91 21.09
N ASN A 69 -1.43 -10.73 20.61
CA ASN A 69 -0.10 -10.15 20.84
C ASN A 69 -0.15 -8.70 21.39
N GLN A 70 -1.20 -8.31 22.12
CA GLN A 70 -1.39 -6.93 22.58
C GLN A 70 -0.33 -6.42 23.60
N ASN A 71 0.32 -7.32 24.33
CA ASN A 71 1.16 -6.92 25.46
C ASN A 71 2.57 -6.42 25.12
N ASP A 72 3.03 -6.59 23.86
CA ASP A 72 4.44 -6.34 23.49
C ASP A 72 4.59 -5.39 22.27
N ARG A 73 3.51 -4.75 21.81
CA ARG A 73 3.55 -3.92 20.60
C ARG A 73 3.52 -2.42 20.90
N SER A 74 4.29 -1.65 20.13
CA SER A 74 4.18 -0.19 20.16
C SER A 74 2.81 0.27 19.68
N GLU A 75 2.28 1.33 20.30
CA GLU A 75 0.98 1.93 19.96
C GLU A 75 0.84 2.26 18.45
N ASP A 76 1.95 2.63 17.82
CA ASP A 76 2.02 2.94 16.40
C ASP A 76 1.74 1.71 15.50
N ILE A 77 2.31 0.54 15.84
CA ILE A 77 2.03 -0.72 15.12
C ILE A 77 0.56 -1.12 15.29
N LEU A 78 -0.02 -0.95 16.47
CA LEU A 78 -1.44 -1.26 16.71
C LEU A 78 -2.35 -0.35 15.86
N LYS A 79 -2.08 0.95 15.79
CA LYS A 79 -2.81 1.89 14.92
C LYS A 79 -2.75 1.50 13.45
N LYS A 80 -1.57 1.14 12.96
CA LYS A 80 -1.40 0.70 11.56
C LYS A 80 -2.17 -0.58 11.25
N GLN A 81 -2.18 -1.53 12.18
CA GLN A 81 -2.96 -2.77 12.04
C GLN A 81 -4.47 -2.50 12.01
N GLU A 82 -4.97 -1.59 12.86
CA GLU A 82 -6.37 -1.17 12.83
C GLU A 82 -6.73 -0.50 11.50
N GLN A 83 -5.85 0.33 10.97
CA GLN A 83 -6.04 0.96 9.66
C GLN A 83 -6.07 -0.06 8.52
N ILE A 84 -5.19 -1.05 8.53
CA ILE A 84 -5.20 -2.15 7.56
C ILE A 84 -6.49 -2.96 7.65
N SER A 85 -7.01 -3.22 8.87
CA SER A 85 -8.29 -3.90 9.04
C SER A 85 -9.44 -3.08 8.44
N LYS A 86 -9.46 -1.76 8.63
CA LYS A 86 -10.44 -0.85 7.99
C LYS A 86 -10.33 -0.88 6.46
N MET A 87 -9.12 -0.85 5.91
CA MET A 87 -8.93 -0.98 4.46
C MET A 87 -9.45 -2.32 3.92
N MET A 88 -9.29 -3.40 4.67
CA MET A 88 -9.89 -4.71 4.31
C MET A 88 -11.43 -4.67 4.34
N ASP A 89 -12.06 -3.93 5.27
CA ASP A 89 -13.51 -3.73 5.29
C ASP A 89 -14.01 -2.97 4.07
N GLU A 90 -13.27 -1.96 3.65
CA GLU A 90 -13.58 -1.17 2.46
C GLU A 90 -13.54 -1.99 1.16
N LEU A 91 -12.64 -3.00 1.08
CA LEU A 91 -12.62 -3.97 -0.02
C LEU A 91 -13.90 -4.82 -0.12
N MET A 92 -14.60 -5.02 0.98
CA MET A 92 -15.84 -5.82 1.05
C MET A 92 -17.11 -4.95 0.99
N SER A 93 -17.07 -3.86 0.21
CA SER A 93 -18.13 -2.85 0.18
C SER A 93 -19.52 -3.45 -0.13
N ASP A 94 -20.55 -2.96 0.58
CA ASP A 94 -21.96 -3.33 0.31
C ASP A 94 -22.42 -2.86 -1.08
N GLU A 95 -21.75 -1.89 -1.66
CA GLU A 95 -21.98 -1.41 -3.03
C GLU A 95 -21.67 -2.50 -4.06
N MET A 96 -20.53 -3.19 -3.94
CA MET A 96 -20.18 -4.32 -4.82
C MET A 96 -21.20 -5.46 -4.68
N LYS A 97 -21.63 -5.80 -3.46
CA LYS A 97 -22.64 -6.83 -3.25
C LYS A 97 -23.94 -6.50 -3.97
N LYS A 98 -24.43 -5.26 -3.87
CA LYS A 98 -25.64 -4.80 -4.57
C LYS A 98 -25.49 -4.87 -6.09
N LEU A 99 -24.31 -4.45 -6.63
CA LEU A 99 -24.05 -4.54 -8.07
C LEU A 99 -24.10 -5.99 -8.57
N LEU A 100 -23.55 -6.93 -7.81
CA LEU A 100 -23.55 -8.36 -8.15
C LEU A 100 -24.96 -8.96 -8.08
N ASP A 101 -25.76 -8.60 -7.07
CA ASP A 101 -27.15 -9.04 -6.93
C ASP A 101 -28.02 -8.50 -8.08
N GLU A 102 -27.88 -7.21 -8.41
CA GLU A 102 -28.55 -6.60 -9.57
C GLU A 102 -28.13 -7.25 -10.90
N LEU A 103 -26.83 -7.55 -11.06
CA LEU A 103 -26.36 -8.28 -12.25
C LEU A 103 -27.01 -9.67 -12.37
N PHE A 104 -27.14 -10.38 -11.25
CA PHE A 104 -27.77 -11.69 -11.22
C PHE A 104 -29.24 -11.63 -11.68
N GLU A 105 -30.02 -10.66 -11.18
CA GLU A 105 -31.39 -10.44 -11.59
C GLU A 105 -31.51 -10.09 -13.08
N LEU A 106 -30.69 -9.15 -13.55
CA LEU A 106 -30.68 -8.74 -14.96
C LEU A 106 -30.24 -9.85 -15.93
N ALA A 107 -29.34 -10.74 -15.50
CA ALA A 107 -28.96 -11.92 -16.26
C ALA A 107 -30.13 -12.91 -16.41
N GLN A 108 -31.01 -13.03 -15.38
CA GLN A 108 -32.22 -13.84 -15.47
C GLN A 108 -33.27 -13.24 -16.41
N GLU A 109 -33.40 -11.91 -16.41
CA GLU A 109 -34.30 -11.19 -17.32
C GLU A 109 -33.81 -11.21 -18.79
N MET A 110 -32.61 -11.71 -19.09
CA MET A 110 -32.00 -11.74 -20.42
C MET A 110 -31.93 -10.36 -21.09
N ASN A 111 -31.80 -9.28 -20.32
CA ASN A 111 -31.76 -7.90 -20.81
C ASN A 111 -30.28 -7.49 -21.06
N LYS A 112 -29.84 -7.66 -22.32
CA LYS A 112 -28.45 -7.39 -22.73
C LYS A 112 -27.98 -5.97 -22.40
N GLU A 113 -28.77 -4.95 -22.72
CA GLU A 113 -28.37 -3.54 -22.54
C GLU A 113 -28.09 -3.24 -21.05
N LYS A 114 -29.05 -3.60 -20.20
CA LYS A 114 -28.89 -3.40 -18.75
C LYS A 114 -27.79 -4.25 -18.15
N VAL A 115 -27.55 -5.48 -18.64
CA VAL A 115 -26.42 -6.31 -18.23
C VAL A 115 -25.10 -5.65 -18.58
N LEU A 116 -24.93 -5.10 -19.81
CA LEU A 116 -23.71 -4.40 -20.20
C LEU A 116 -23.46 -3.16 -19.34
N ASP A 117 -24.49 -2.33 -19.10
CA ASP A 117 -24.37 -1.17 -18.23
C ASP A 117 -23.94 -1.59 -16.80
N LYS A 118 -24.51 -2.68 -16.29
CA LYS A 118 -24.15 -3.18 -14.95
C LYS A 118 -22.75 -3.79 -14.91
N LEU A 119 -22.31 -4.46 -15.97
CA LEU A 119 -20.92 -4.94 -16.08
C LEU A 119 -19.92 -3.78 -16.14
N ASP A 120 -20.30 -2.64 -16.73
CA ASP A 120 -19.46 -1.43 -16.70
C ASP A 120 -19.34 -0.87 -15.29
N ASP A 121 -20.42 -0.87 -14.50
CA ASP A 121 -20.39 -0.47 -13.09
C ASP A 121 -19.52 -1.40 -12.23
N ILE A 122 -19.61 -2.73 -12.48
CA ILE A 122 -18.81 -3.74 -11.78
C ILE A 122 -17.33 -3.62 -12.16
N ASP A 123 -17.02 -3.46 -13.43
CA ASP A 123 -15.64 -3.28 -13.92
C ASP A 123 -14.96 -2.09 -13.22
N PHE A 124 -15.66 -0.97 -13.17
CA PHE A 124 -15.23 0.21 -12.45
C PHE A 124 -14.98 -0.04 -10.95
N SER A 125 -15.92 -0.72 -10.28
CA SER A 125 -15.77 -1.06 -8.86
C SER A 125 -14.64 -2.06 -8.63
N GLN A 126 -14.41 -2.98 -9.56
CA GLN A 126 -13.37 -4.00 -9.50
C GLN A 126 -11.96 -3.40 -9.70
N GLU A 127 -11.80 -2.43 -10.62
CA GLU A 127 -10.55 -1.69 -10.77
C GLU A 127 -10.15 -0.95 -9.49
N ASN A 128 -11.13 -0.34 -8.80
CA ASN A 128 -10.90 0.30 -7.51
C ASN A 128 -10.48 -0.70 -6.44
N MET A 129 -11.17 -1.84 -6.38
CA MET A 129 -10.87 -2.89 -5.42
C MET A 129 -9.46 -3.45 -5.61
N ILE A 130 -8.99 -3.62 -6.86
CA ILE A 130 -7.61 -4.04 -7.16
C ILE A 130 -6.61 -3.02 -6.60
N LYS A 131 -6.79 -1.73 -6.88
CA LYS A 131 -5.91 -0.67 -6.38
C LYS A 131 -5.86 -0.61 -4.85
N GLU A 132 -7.02 -0.73 -4.20
CA GLU A 132 -7.10 -0.74 -2.74
C GLU A 132 -6.45 -2.00 -2.14
N LEU A 133 -6.59 -3.16 -2.79
CA LEU A 133 -5.90 -4.36 -2.34
C LEU A 133 -4.38 -4.22 -2.47
N ASP A 134 -3.88 -3.71 -3.61
CA ASP A 134 -2.45 -3.49 -3.82
C ASP A 134 -1.88 -2.53 -2.76
N ARG A 135 -2.61 -1.46 -2.46
CA ARG A 135 -2.27 -0.50 -1.42
C ARG A 135 -2.28 -1.15 -0.03
N THR A 136 -3.30 -1.94 0.28
CA THR A 136 -3.42 -2.68 1.55
C THR A 136 -2.23 -3.63 1.73
N ILE A 137 -1.85 -4.36 0.68
CA ILE A 137 -0.69 -5.26 0.68
C ILE A 137 0.60 -4.50 0.96
N GLU A 138 0.79 -3.36 0.33
CA GLU A 138 2.00 -2.54 0.51
C GLU A 138 2.11 -2.02 1.95
N HIS A 139 1.03 -1.49 2.50
CA HIS A 139 1.01 -1.06 3.89
C HIS A 139 1.22 -2.20 4.88
N PHE A 140 0.67 -3.38 4.59
CA PHE A 140 0.91 -4.57 5.41
C PHE A 140 2.38 -4.97 5.39
N LYS A 141 3.01 -5.04 4.22
CA LYS A 141 4.45 -5.34 4.10
C LYS A 141 5.31 -4.32 4.83
N LYS A 142 5.01 -3.03 4.68
CA LYS A 142 5.71 -1.94 5.37
C LYS A 142 5.60 -2.08 6.89
N MET A 143 4.40 -2.34 7.40
CA MET A 143 4.16 -2.57 8.83
C MET A 143 4.93 -3.79 9.36
N GLU A 144 4.93 -4.93 8.63
CA GLU A 144 5.71 -6.11 9.00
C GLU A 144 7.22 -5.80 9.07
N MET A 145 7.74 -5.06 8.09
CA MET A 145 9.14 -4.64 8.05
C MET A 145 9.48 -3.73 9.24
N GLU A 146 8.65 -2.73 9.52
CA GLU A 146 8.84 -1.80 10.65
C GLU A 146 8.79 -2.52 12.00
N LYS A 147 7.87 -3.49 12.16
CA LYS A 147 7.81 -4.34 13.33
C LYS A 147 9.10 -5.13 13.51
N MET A 148 9.56 -5.80 12.47
CA MET A 148 10.78 -6.61 12.50
C MET A 148 12.01 -5.74 12.83
N ALA A 149 12.09 -4.52 12.28
CA ALA A 149 13.17 -3.58 12.60
C ALA A 149 13.17 -3.18 14.09
N LYS A 150 11.98 -2.97 14.69
CA LYS A 150 11.85 -2.68 16.14
C LYS A 150 12.23 -3.88 17.00
N ASP A 151 11.83 -5.08 16.62
CA ASP A 151 12.18 -6.31 17.34
C ASP A 151 13.71 -6.51 17.31
N ILE A 152 14.35 -6.38 16.15
CA ILE A 152 15.82 -6.43 15.98
C ILE A 152 16.51 -5.33 16.79
N SER A 153 15.99 -4.09 16.79
CA SER A 153 16.57 -3.02 17.61
C SER A 153 16.56 -3.36 19.09
N LYS A 154 15.49 -3.97 19.60
CA LYS A 154 15.39 -4.41 20.99
C LYS A 154 16.44 -5.49 21.29
N GLU A 155 16.55 -6.51 20.46
CA GLU A 155 17.53 -7.58 20.62
C GLU A 155 18.98 -7.06 20.57
N LEU A 156 19.29 -6.14 19.66
CA LEU A 156 20.60 -5.48 19.59
C LEU A 156 20.92 -4.67 20.85
N LYS A 157 19.94 -3.96 21.43
CA LYS A 157 20.12 -3.23 22.69
C LYS A 157 20.37 -4.16 23.86
N ASP A 158 19.59 -5.25 23.95
CA ASP A 158 19.77 -6.25 24.99
C ASP A 158 21.15 -6.93 24.87
N LEU A 159 21.59 -7.24 23.66
CA LEU A 159 22.92 -7.81 23.41
C LEU A 159 24.04 -6.81 23.75
N ALA A 160 23.85 -5.51 23.43
CA ALA A 160 24.82 -4.47 23.80
C ALA A 160 24.98 -4.32 25.33
N ILE A 161 23.88 -4.41 26.06
CA ILE A 161 23.90 -4.40 27.55
C ILE A 161 24.70 -5.59 28.09
N LYS A 162 24.42 -6.80 27.58
CA LYS A 162 25.16 -8.01 27.98
C LYS A 162 26.65 -7.89 27.64
N GLN A 163 26.98 -7.30 26.50
CA GLN A 163 28.37 -7.07 26.06
C GLN A 163 29.09 -6.06 26.97
N ASP A 164 28.42 -4.98 27.40
CA ASP A 164 28.93 -4.03 28.40
C ASP A 164 29.17 -4.72 29.75
N GLU A 165 28.21 -5.50 30.23
CA GLU A 165 28.35 -6.25 31.51
C GLU A 165 29.53 -7.22 31.47
N LEU A 166 29.75 -7.91 30.35
CA LEU A 166 30.90 -8.80 30.19
C LEU A 166 32.20 -7.99 30.16
N SER A 167 32.23 -6.85 29.46
CA SER A 167 33.38 -5.94 29.39
C SER A 167 33.82 -5.47 30.79
N GLU A 168 32.86 -5.04 31.61
CA GLU A 168 33.14 -4.60 33.01
C GLU A 168 33.72 -5.73 33.85
N ARG A 169 33.22 -6.97 33.68
CA ARG A 169 33.70 -8.15 34.43
C ARG A 169 34.99 -8.74 33.86
N THR A 170 35.40 -8.37 32.65
CA THR A 170 36.57 -8.95 31.99
C THR A 170 37.88 -8.71 32.75
N LEU A 171 38.05 -7.58 33.42
CA LEU A 171 39.22 -7.29 34.24
C LEU A 171 39.16 -7.89 35.63
N ASN A 172 38.04 -8.43 36.08
CA ASN A 172 37.91 -9.04 37.40
C ASN A 172 38.65 -10.39 37.44
N LYS A 173 39.56 -10.54 38.40
CA LYS A 173 40.35 -11.75 38.61
C LYS A 173 39.56 -12.93 39.15
N ASP A 174 38.46 -12.69 39.88
CA ASP A 174 37.59 -13.72 40.40
C ASP A 174 36.71 -14.37 39.36
N PHE A 175 36.60 -13.73 38.17
CA PHE A 175 35.85 -14.25 37.04
C PHE A 175 36.79 -15.11 36.16
N SER A 176 36.51 -16.44 36.05
CA SER A 176 37.40 -17.36 35.38
C SER A 176 37.55 -17.08 33.89
N GLU A 177 38.75 -17.26 33.35
CA GLU A 177 39.03 -17.08 31.90
C GLU A 177 38.13 -17.93 31.02
N PHE A 178 37.90 -19.18 31.41
CA PHE A 178 36.99 -20.07 30.71
C PHE A 178 35.58 -19.50 30.56
N LYS A 179 35.03 -18.95 31.66
CA LYS A 179 33.70 -18.34 31.64
C LYS A 179 33.65 -17.08 30.82
N LYS A 180 34.68 -16.21 30.89
CA LYS A 180 34.77 -15.01 30.03
C LYS A 180 34.70 -15.38 28.54
N ASN A 181 35.48 -16.37 28.14
CA ASN A 181 35.52 -16.84 26.75
C ASN A 181 34.20 -17.49 26.34
N GLN A 182 33.60 -18.28 27.23
CA GLN A 182 32.31 -18.93 26.98
C GLN A 182 31.19 -17.89 26.80
N GLU A 183 31.08 -16.89 27.71
CA GLU A 183 30.08 -15.84 27.58
C GLU A 183 30.28 -15.00 26.32
N GLN A 184 31.53 -14.66 25.94
CA GLN A 184 31.80 -13.91 24.71
C GLN A 184 31.39 -14.72 23.46
N LYS A 185 31.58 -16.03 23.45
CA LYS A 185 31.12 -16.91 22.35
C LYS A 185 29.60 -16.96 22.28
N GLN A 186 28.93 -17.02 23.41
CA GLN A 186 27.45 -16.98 23.45
C GLN A 186 26.92 -15.66 22.88
N LEU A 187 27.52 -14.50 23.26
CA LEU A 187 27.12 -13.22 22.70
C LEU A 187 27.34 -13.15 21.18
N LYS A 188 28.44 -13.78 20.70
CA LYS A 188 28.66 -13.88 19.24
C LYS A 188 27.60 -14.74 18.55
N ASP A 189 27.20 -15.85 19.15
CA ASP A 189 26.16 -16.73 18.61
C ASP A 189 24.81 -15.99 18.61
N GLU A 190 24.46 -15.28 19.69
CA GLU A 190 23.26 -14.41 19.71
C GLU A 190 23.31 -13.36 18.59
N PHE A 191 24.48 -12.76 18.33
CA PHE A 191 24.60 -11.81 17.20
C PHE A 191 24.44 -12.48 15.84
N ASN A 192 24.91 -13.71 15.66
CA ASN A 192 24.70 -14.47 14.41
C ASN A 192 23.19 -14.72 14.15
N ASP A 193 22.40 -14.96 15.21
CA ASP A 193 20.95 -15.08 15.08
C ASP A 193 20.33 -13.75 14.63
N ILE A 194 20.73 -12.63 15.23
CA ILE A 194 20.29 -11.29 14.81
C ILE A 194 20.68 -11.01 13.35
N GLN A 195 21.84 -11.47 12.89
CA GLN A 195 22.24 -11.31 11.49
C GLN A 195 21.31 -12.06 10.52
N ASN A 196 20.80 -13.21 10.90
CA ASN A 196 19.79 -13.92 10.11
C ASN A 196 18.50 -13.10 10.03
N ASP A 197 18.08 -12.48 11.13
CA ASP A 197 16.91 -11.59 11.13
C ASP A 197 17.13 -10.31 10.32
N LEU A 198 18.34 -9.73 10.35
CA LEU A 198 18.72 -8.61 9.50
C LEU A 198 18.69 -8.99 8.01
N PHE A 199 19.14 -10.20 7.66
CA PHE A 199 19.03 -10.70 6.29
C PHE A 199 17.59 -10.83 5.83
N ASP A 200 16.71 -11.39 6.66
CA ASP A 200 15.27 -11.49 6.37
C ASP A 200 14.61 -10.11 6.29
N LEU A 201 15.03 -9.16 7.13
CA LEU A 201 14.58 -7.76 7.05
C LEU A 201 14.98 -7.10 5.72
N LYS A 202 16.23 -7.28 5.27
CA LYS A 202 16.70 -6.78 3.97
C LYS A 202 15.88 -7.34 2.82
N LYS A 203 15.55 -8.63 2.87
CA LYS A 203 14.71 -9.29 1.87
C LYS A 203 13.28 -8.71 1.87
N LYS A 204 12.66 -8.52 3.04
CA LYS A 204 11.34 -7.89 3.15
C LYS A 204 11.35 -6.44 2.63
N ASN A 205 12.41 -5.69 2.91
CA ASN A 205 12.58 -4.33 2.39
C ASN A 205 12.62 -4.31 0.84
N GLN A 206 13.28 -5.27 0.21
CA GLN A 206 13.32 -5.40 -1.26
C GLN A 206 11.96 -5.76 -1.88
N GLU A 207 11.04 -6.32 -1.11
CA GLU A 207 9.66 -6.62 -1.57
C GLU A 207 8.73 -5.40 -1.56
N LEU A 208 9.15 -4.26 -1.01
CA LEU A 208 8.40 -3.01 -1.03
C LEU A 208 8.48 -2.33 -2.39
N SER A 209 7.43 -1.62 -2.77
CA SER A 209 7.39 -0.81 -4.00
C SER A 209 8.41 0.33 -3.97
N ASN A 210 8.73 0.84 -2.77
CA ASN A 210 9.77 1.83 -2.54
C ASN A 210 10.67 1.40 -1.38
N PRO A 211 11.70 0.54 -1.65
CA PRO A 211 12.61 0.06 -0.63
C PRO A 211 13.37 1.21 0.04
N LYS A 212 13.50 1.16 1.37
CA LYS A 212 14.34 2.09 2.12
C LYS A 212 15.82 1.73 1.95
N ASP A 213 16.69 2.71 2.05
CA ASP A 213 18.15 2.45 2.12
C ASP A 213 18.48 1.76 3.45
N LEU A 214 18.91 0.51 3.36
CA LEU A 214 19.22 -0.37 4.48
C LEU A 214 20.62 -0.94 4.34
N ASN A 215 21.62 -0.09 4.58
CA ASN A 215 23.03 -0.51 4.54
C ASN A 215 23.53 -0.80 5.95
N THR A 216 23.48 -2.07 6.36
CA THR A 216 23.96 -2.55 7.67
C THR A 216 25.25 -3.34 7.59
N ASP A 217 25.72 -3.67 6.37
CA ASP A 217 26.82 -4.64 6.14
C ASP A 217 28.13 -4.20 6.82
N GLU A 218 28.47 -2.92 6.73
CA GLU A 218 29.68 -2.40 7.37
C GLU A 218 29.65 -2.53 8.90
N LYS A 219 28.52 -2.21 9.51
CA LYS A 219 28.33 -2.33 10.96
C LYS A 219 28.33 -3.79 11.41
N GLU A 220 27.67 -4.67 10.67
CA GLU A 220 27.67 -6.12 10.95
C GLU A 220 29.09 -6.69 10.88
N MET A 221 29.88 -6.29 9.88
CA MET A 221 31.28 -6.71 9.76
C MET A 221 32.14 -6.17 10.91
N GLU A 222 31.94 -4.92 11.33
CA GLU A 222 32.66 -4.33 12.44
C GLU A 222 32.36 -5.03 13.75
N ILE A 223 31.07 -5.33 14.05
CA ILE A 223 30.64 -6.07 15.24
C ILE A 223 31.28 -7.47 15.25
N ASN A 224 31.14 -8.22 14.15
CA ASN A 224 31.75 -9.56 14.03
C ASN A 224 33.25 -9.53 14.30
N LYS A 225 33.96 -8.60 13.66
CA LYS A 225 35.42 -8.46 13.81
C LYS A 225 35.82 -8.13 15.25
N SER A 226 35.07 -7.26 15.92
CA SER A 226 35.36 -6.88 17.30
C SER A 226 35.07 -8.03 18.26
N MET A 227 33.97 -8.78 18.06
CA MET A 227 33.67 -9.97 18.88
C MET A 227 34.68 -11.09 18.66
N GLU A 228 35.13 -11.37 17.41
CA GLU A 228 36.15 -12.36 17.10
C GLU A 228 37.49 -12.01 17.75
N LYS A 229 37.93 -10.76 17.62
CA LYS A 229 39.15 -10.29 18.28
C LYS A 229 39.04 -10.38 19.79
N SER A 230 37.88 -10.07 20.38
CA SER A 230 37.66 -10.22 21.81
C SER A 230 37.87 -11.66 22.24
N ILE A 231 37.32 -12.64 21.51
CA ILE A 231 37.51 -14.08 21.79
C ILE A 231 38.99 -14.45 21.72
N GLU A 232 39.70 -13.99 20.68
CA GLU A 232 41.13 -14.24 20.50
C GLU A 232 41.97 -13.66 21.66
N GLU A 233 41.76 -12.38 22.00
CA GLU A 233 42.49 -11.70 23.07
C GLU A 233 42.15 -12.26 24.47
N LEU A 234 40.91 -12.77 24.69
CA LEU A 234 40.53 -13.54 25.89
C LEU A 234 41.29 -14.87 25.97
N SER A 235 41.42 -15.57 24.85
CA SER A 235 42.13 -16.84 24.77
C SER A 235 43.66 -16.65 25.02
N ASP A 236 44.21 -15.51 24.61
CA ASP A 236 45.60 -15.12 24.83
C ASP A 236 45.84 -14.50 26.22
N ASN A 237 44.82 -14.41 27.06
CA ASN A 237 44.84 -13.74 28.37
C ASN A 237 45.21 -12.25 28.33
N LYS A 238 44.95 -11.57 27.20
CA LYS A 238 45.18 -10.13 26.99
C LYS A 238 43.94 -9.32 27.39
N LEU A 239 43.58 -9.38 28.65
CA LEU A 239 42.30 -8.90 29.18
C LEU A 239 41.97 -7.43 28.86
N LYS A 240 43.02 -6.53 28.85
CA LYS A 240 42.79 -5.12 28.50
C LYS A 240 42.36 -4.93 27.05
N LYS A 241 43.01 -5.67 26.13
CA LYS A 241 42.67 -5.61 24.72
C LYS A 241 41.33 -6.24 24.43
N ALA A 242 41.04 -7.38 25.11
CA ALA A 242 39.74 -8.00 25.03
C ALA A 242 38.60 -7.03 25.45
N LYS A 243 38.82 -6.29 26.56
CA LYS A 243 37.88 -5.26 27.02
C LYS A 243 37.71 -4.15 25.97
N GLU A 244 38.78 -3.64 25.37
CA GLU A 244 38.68 -2.63 24.31
C GLU A 244 37.86 -3.11 23.11
N GLN A 245 38.01 -4.39 22.70
CA GLN A 245 37.20 -4.97 21.62
C GLN A 245 35.73 -5.19 22.03
N GLN A 246 35.48 -5.54 23.29
CA GLN A 246 34.14 -5.66 23.87
C GLN A 246 33.41 -4.30 23.89
N ASP A 247 34.08 -3.24 24.36
CA ASP A 247 33.56 -1.88 24.38
C ASP A 247 33.25 -1.38 22.94
N GLN A 248 34.13 -1.68 21.98
CA GLN A 248 33.92 -1.36 20.56
C GLN A 248 32.70 -2.10 20.00
N SER A 249 32.57 -3.40 20.29
CA SER A 249 31.44 -4.22 19.86
C SER A 249 30.13 -3.68 20.45
N SER A 250 30.08 -3.36 21.75
CA SER A 250 28.90 -2.78 22.37
C SER A 250 28.47 -1.47 21.74
N LYS A 251 29.45 -0.58 21.44
CA LYS A 251 29.17 0.68 20.75
C LYS A 251 28.56 0.44 19.36
N SER A 252 29.16 -0.43 18.56
CA SER A 252 28.67 -0.73 17.20
C SER A 252 27.28 -1.40 17.22
N LEU A 253 26.99 -2.25 18.24
CA LEU A 253 25.68 -2.81 18.49
C LEU A 253 24.63 -1.71 18.78
N LYS A 254 24.96 -0.72 19.62
CA LYS A 254 24.08 0.42 19.92
C LYS A 254 23.84 1.27 18.68
N ASP A 255 24.87 1.54 17.88
CA ASP A 255 24.77 2.31 16.64
C ASP A 255 23.90 1.58 15.58
N LEU A 256 23.98 0.25 15.53
CA LEU A 256 23.11 -0.56 14.66
C LEU A 256 21.67 -0.57 15.17
N ALA A 257 21.46 -0.69 16.48
CA ALA A 257 20.14 -0.64 17.10
C ALA A 257 19.43 0.70 16.84
N GLU A 258 20.15 1.82 16.93
CA GLU A 258 19.60 3.15 16.61
C GLU A 258 19.19 3.25 15.14
N SER A 259 19.98 2.64 14.24
CA SER A 259 19.62 2.60 12.81
C SER A 259 18.33 1.80 12.58
N MET A 260 18.14 0.70 13.31
CA MET A 260 16.91 -0.10 13.26
C MET A 260 15.71 0.64 13.86
N ASP A 261 15.89 1.38 14.94
CA ASP A 261 14.84 2.23 15.51
C ASP A 261 14.37 3.31 14.52
N LYS A 262 15.30 3.97 13.83
CA LYS A 262 14.99 4.97 12.80
C LYS A 262 14.23 4.34 11.63
N LEU A 263 14.58 3.12 11.24
CA LEU A 263 13.87 2.39 10.20
C LEU A 263 12.45 2.00 10.65
N GLY A 264 12.29 1.60 11.90
CA GLY A 264 11.00 1.22 12.51
C GLY A 264 10.09 2.39 12.89
N SER A 265 10.58 3.64 12.79
CA SER A 265 9.79 4.86 13.01
C SER A 265 9.58 5.61 11.69
N ASN A 266 8.40 6.24 11.52
CA ASN A 266 8.22 7.17 10.40
C ASN A 266 9.08 8.41 10.66
N GLY A 267 10.10 8.61 9.83
CA GLY A 267 10.96 9.78 9.92
C GLY A 267 10.19 11.09 9.68
N SER A 268 10.52 12.14 10.41
CA SER A 268 9.94 13.48 10.23
C SER A 268 10.15 14.04 8.81
N GLU A 269 11.27 13.68 8.17
CA GLU A 269 11.56 14.08 6.79
C GLU A 269 10.53 13.58 5.78
N GLN A 270 10.08 12.31 5.92
CA GLN A 270 9.04 11.75 5.04
C GLN A 270 7.69 12.47 5.23
N ALA A 271 7.37 12.90 6.46
CA ALA A 271 6.14 13.63 6.73
C ALA A 271 6.14 15.02 6.07
N GLU A 272 7.28 15.73 6.05
CA GLU A 272 7.40 17.01 5.36
C GLU A 272 7.30 16.87 3.83
N GLU A 273 7.95 15.85 3.25
CA GLU A 273 7.82 15.54 1.81
C GLU A 273 6.38 15.18 1.40
N ASP A 274 5.68 14.44 2.25
CA ASP A 274 4.29 14.06 1.99
C ASP A 274 3.35 15.26 2.10
N LEU A 275 3.57 16.20 3.03
CA LEU A 275 2.82 17.46 3.12
C LEU A 275 3.05 18.35 1.89
N GLU A 276 4.28 18.46 1.40
CA GLU A 276 4.57 19.22 0.18
C GLU A 276 3.93 18.56 -1.05
N SER A 277 3.95 17.24 -1.12
CA SER A 277 3.26 16.47 -2.17
C SER A 277 1.76 16.72 -2.17
N LEU A 278 1.12 16.74 -0.99
CA LEU A 278 -0.30 17.07 -0.82
C LEU A 278 -0.60 18.50 -1.30
N ARG A 279 0.25 19.46 -0.96
CA ARG A 279 0.10 20.86 -1.37
C ARG A 279 0.13 21.01 -2.89
N ILE A 280 1.12 20.42 -3.54
CA ILE A 280 1.26 20.41 -5.01
C ILE A 280 0.02 19.77 -5.66
N LEU A 281 -0.46 18.66 -5.12
CA LEU A 281 -1.68 18.00 -5.62
C LEU A 281 -2.92 18.88 -5.50
N LEU A 282 -3.07 19.61 -4.39
CA LEU A 282 -4.18 20.58 -4.22
C LEU A 282 -4.12 21.71 -5.24
N GLU A 283 -2.93 22.26 -5.51
CA GLU A 283 -2.75 23.29 -6.54
C GLU A 283 -3.13 22.77 -7.94
N HIS A 284 -2.75 21.53 -8.26
CA HIS A 284 -3.12 20.88 -9.52
C HIS A 284 -4.63 20.64 -9.62
N LEU A 285 -5.29 20.22 -8.53
CA LEU A 285 -6.75 20.01 -8.51
C LEU A 285 -7.53 21.32 -8.67
N ILE A 286 -7.06 22.41 -8.06
CA ILE A 286 -7.67 23.73 -8.23
C ILE A 286 -7.57 24.16 -9.71
N THR A 287 -6.40 24.06 -10.30
CA THR A 287 -6.17 24.38 -11.71
C THR A 287 -7.06 23.52 -12.61
N PHE A 288 -7.10 22.22 -12.39
CA PHE A 288 -7.94 21.26 -13.12
C PHE A 288 -9.44 21.63 -13.01
N SER A 289 -9.93 22.03 -11.82
CA SER A 289 -11.32 22.44 -11.60
C SER A 289 -11.66 23.71 -12.38
N LEU A 290 -10.74 24.69 -12.39
CA LEU A 290 -10.90 25.94 -13.14
C LEU A 290 -10.91 25.69 -14.66
N ASP A 291 -10.00 24.86 -15.16
CA ASP A 291 -9.96 24.50 -16.57
C ASP A 291 -11.23 23.74 -17.01
N GLN A 292 -11.77 22.88 -16.15
CA GLN A 292 -13.04 22.21 -16.40
C GLN A 292 -14.21 23.20 -16.42
N GLU A 293 -14.21 24.21 -15.56
CA GLU A 293 -15.21 25.27 -15.55
C GLU A 293 -15.16 26.09 -16.85
N GLU A 294 -13.96 26.40 -17.36
CA GLU A 294 -13.77 27.11 -18.63
C GLU A 294 -14.38 26.31 -19.78
N VAL A 295 -14.10 24.98 -19.85
CA VAL A 295 -14.65 24.08 -20.88
C VAL A 295 -16.18 24.00 -20.77
N LEU A 296 -16.75 23.94 -19.56
CA LEU A 296 -18.20 23.95 -19.34
C LEU A 296 -18.84 25.26 -19.81
N ASN A 297 -18.24 26.40 -19.50
CA ASN A 297 -18.75 27.72 -19.88
C ASN A 297 -18.66 27.95 -21.41
N ALA A 298 -17.56 27.48 -22.02
CA ALA A 298 -17.44 27.48 -23.48
C ALA A 298 -18.55 26.63 -24.12
N LEU A 299 -18.85 25.44 -23.58
CA LEU A 299 -19.90 24.56 -24.11
C LEU A 299 -21.31 25.18 -23.96
N LYS A 300 -21.58 25.95 -22.92
CA LYS A 300 -22.87 26.63 -22.71
C LYS A 300 -23.16 27.70 -23.80
N THR A 301 -22.09 28.34 -24.30
CA THR A 301 -22.20 29.44 -25.27
C THR A 301 -22.00 29.03 -26.72
N THR A 302 -21.38 27.89 -26.98
CA THR A 302 -21.01 27.40 -28.32
C THR A 302 -22.12 26.52 -28.92
N LYS A 303 -22.54 26.83 -30.14
CA LYS A 303 -23.49 26.00 -30.90
C LYS A 303 -22.78 24.78 -31.52
N VAL A 304 -23.48 23.66 -31.61
CA VAL A 304 -22.95 22.37 -32.15
C VAL A 304 -22.34 22.49 -33.56
N LYS A 305 -22.81 23.46 -34.36
CA LYS A 305 -22.31 23.72 -35.70
C LYS A 305 -21.12 24.67 -35.76
N ASP A 306 -20.75 25.27 -34.62
CA ASP A 306 -19.62 26.19 -34.51
C ASP A 306 -18.29 25.40 -34.66
N PRO A 307 -17.31 25.90 -35.42
CA PRO A 307 -15.98 25.29 -35.48
C PRO A 307 -15.32 25.13 -34.10
N ASN A 308 -15.57 26.07 -33.18
CA ASN A 308 -15.06 26.04 -31.81
C ASN A 308 -15.57 24.83 -30.97
N TYR A 309 -16.66 24.18 -31.41
CA TYR A 309 -17.17 22.98 -30.76
C TYR A 309 -16.12 21.83 -30.74
N VAL A 310 -15.29 21.75 -31.77
CA VAL A 310 -14.20 20.76 -31.88
C VAL A 310 -13.12 21.06 -30.81
N ASN A 311 -12.81 22.34 -30.63
CA ASN A 311 -11.82 22.76 -29.61
C ASN A 311 -12.27 22.39 -28.19
N ILE A 312 -13.56 22.53 -27.89
CA ILE A 312 -14.14 22.08 -26.60
C ILE A 312 -13.91 20.58 -26.38
N GLY A 313 -14.15 19.76 -27.42
CA GLY A 313 -13.87 18.33 -27.35
C GLY A 313 -12.38 17.99 -27.15
N GLN A 314 -11.48 18.78 -27.71
CA GLN A 314 -10.03 18.63 -27.51
C GLN A 314 -9.63 19.03 -26.08
N SER A 315 -10.13 20.15 -25.57
CA SER A 315 -9.89 20.57 -24.17
C SER A 315 -10.39 19.53 -23.17
N GLN A 316 -11.57 18.95 -23.42
CA GLN A 316 -12.10 17.89 -22.55
C GLN A 316 -11.22 16.62 -22.56
N ARG A 317 -10.62 16.24 -23.69
CA ARG A 317 -9.65 15.13 -23.77
C ARG A 317 -8.37 15.45 -23.02
N LYS A 318 -7.89 16.71 -23.12
CA LYS A 318 -6.71 17.15 -22.38
C LYS A 318 -6.92 16.99 -20.86
N LEU A 319 -8.07 17.41 -20.35
CA LEU A 319 -8.44 17.18 -18.94
C LEU A 319 -8.48 15.69 -18.56
N ASN A 320 -8.97 14.84 -19.47
CA ASN A 320 -8.95 13.38 -19.25
C ASN A 320 -7.54 12.78 -19.21
N ASP A 321 -6.54 13.40 -19.80
CA ASP A 321 -5.15 12.98 -19.69
C ASP A 321 -4.49 13.59 -18.43
N GLU A 322 -4.85 14.81 -18.04
CA GLU A 322 -4.37 15.45 -16.82
C GLU A 322 -4.80 14.73 -15.54
N ILE A 323 -6.04 14.23 -15.48
CA ILE A 323 -6.50 13.48 -14.30
C ILE A 323 -5.71 12.19 -14.07
N LYS A 324 -5.11 11.59 -15.11
CA LYS A 324 -4.24 10.42 -14.96
C LYS A 324 -2.97 10.77 -14.20
N ILE A 325 -2.39 11.95 -14.46
CA ILE A 325 -1.18 12.44 -13.75
C ILE A 325 -1.50 12.67 -12.27
N ILE A 326 -2.67 13.24 -11.98
CA ILE A 326 -3.15 13.42 -10.60
C ILE A 326 -3.35 12.06 -9.93
N GLU A 327 -3.97 11.10 -10.62
CA GLU A 327 -4.18 9.73 -10.12
C GLU A 327 -2.85 9.03 -9.80
N ASP A 328 -1.85 9.13 -10.69
CA ASP A 328 -0.53 8.52 -10.49
C ASP A 328 0.16 9.12 -9.25
N SER A 329 0.06 10.43 -9.07
CA SER A 329 0.63 11.15 -7.92
C SER A 329 -0.09 10.76 -6.61
N LEU A 330 -1.42 10.65 -6.63
CA LEU A 330 -2.21 10.18 -5.48
C LEU A 330 -1.91 8.71 -5.15
N THR A 331 -1.72 7.88 -6.16
CA THR A 331 -1.35 6.47 -5.97
C THR A 331 0.02 6.37 -5.30
N ALA A 332 1.01 7.12 -5.79
CA ALA A 332 2.34 7.15 -5.19
C ALA A 332 2.32 7.64 -3.73
N LEU A 333 1.52 8.67 -3.44
CA LEU A 333 1.32 9.17 -2.08
C LEU A 333 0.59 8.14 -1.21
N GLY A 334 -0.44 7.47 -1.76
CA GLY A 334 -1.22 6.45 -1.06
C GLY A 334 -0.41 5.22 -0.65
N LEU A 335 0.63 4.86 -1.37
CA LEU A 335 1.57 3.78 -0.99
C LEU A 335 2.46 4.18 0.20
N ARG A 336 2.64 5.48 0.46
CA ARG A 336 3.41 6.01 1.58
C ARG A 336 2.54 6.34 2.79
N GLN A 337 1.35 6.89 2.54
CA GLN A 337 0.41 7.39 3.55
C GLN A 337 -0.80 6.47 3.73
N ILE A 338 -0.81 5.72 4.84
CA ILE A 338 -1.91 4.80 5.16
C ILE A 338 -3.23 5.56 5.45
N MET A 339 -3.15 6.84 5.83
CA MET A 339 -4.32 7.69 6.11
C MET A 339 -5.11 8.07 4.86
N LEU A 340 -4.52 7.92 3.66
CA LEU A 340 -5.20 8.21 2.41
C LEU A 340 -6.38 7.25 2.25
N SER A 341 -7.60 7.74 2.31
CA SER A 341 -8.80 6.90 2.34
C SER A 341 -9.17 6.36 0.96
N SER A 342 -9.85 5.22 0.92
CA SER A 342 -10.46 4.66 -0.30
C SER A 342 -11.45 5.63 -0.95
N LYS A 343 -12.03 6.56 -0.15
CA LYS A 343 -12.91 7.62 -0.65
C LYS A 343 -12.19 8.50 -1.68
N ILE A 344 -10.91 8.80 -1.49
CA ILE A 344 -10.09 9.56 -2.44
C ILE A 344 -10.00 8.83 -3.79
N ASN A 345 -9.71 7.53 -3.78
CA ASN A 345 -9.68 6.74 -5.01
C ASN A 345 -11.05 6.69 -5.69
N LYS A 346 -12.12 6.55 -4.93
CA LYS A 346 -13.50 6.58 -5.44
C LYS A 346 -13.81 7.92 -6.13
N GLU A 347 -13.42 9.05 -5.55
CA GLU A 347 -13.59 10.37 -6.16
C GLU A 347 -12.83 10.48 -7.49
N VAL A 348 -11.55 10.10 -7.52
CA VAL A 348 -10.73 10.10 -8.75
C VAL A 348 -11.37 9.27 -9.86
N GLN A 349 -11.83 8.07 -9.52
CA GLN A 349 -12.45 7.19 -10.51
C GLN A 349 -13.79 7.74 -11.00
N THR A 350 -14.56 8.38 -10.12
CA THR A 350 -15.82 9.04 -10.52
C THR A 350 -15.55 10.22 -11.47
N ILE A 351 -14.50 11.00 -11.22
CA ILE A 351 -14.03 12.06 -12.13
C ILE A 351 -13.69 11.48 -13.51
N LYS A 352 -12.89 10.40 -13.56
CA LYS A 352 -12.49 9.74 -14.81
C LYS A 352 -13.69 9.23 -15.62
N ARG A 353 -14.65 8.60 -14.92
CA ARG A 353 -15.88 8.11 -15.53
C ARG A 353 -16.70 9.26 -16.14
N SER A 354 -16.89 10.35 -15.39
CA SER A 354 -17.61 11.52 -15.85
C SER A 354 -16.91 12.23 -17.01
N LEU A 355 -15.56 12.30 -17.00
CA LEU A 355 -14.78 12.80 -18.15
C LEU A 355 -14.99 11.97 -19.39
N SER A 356 -14.90 10.65 -19.28
CA SER A 356 -15.13 9.73 -20.42
C SER A 356 -16.56 9.85 -20.94
N SER A 357 -17.55 9.94 -20.07
CA SER A 357 -18.96 10.14 -20.44
C SER A 357 -19.19 11.51 -21.11
N SER A 358 -18.53 12.56 -20.61
CA SER A 358 -18.58 13.90 -21.22
C SER A 358 -18.00 13.86 -22.64
N ILE A 359 -16.83 13.25 -22.86
CA ILE A 359 -16.21 13.11 -24.17
C ILE A 359 -17.12 12.34 -25.14
N LYS A 360 -17.73 11.23 -24.68
CA LYS A 360 -18.71 10.47 -25.47
C LYS A 360 -19.89 11.34 -25.88
N ASN A 361 -20.49 12.05 -24.94
CA ASN A 361 -21.63 12.93 -25.20
C ASN A 361 -21.27 14.10 -26.12
N LEU A 362 -20.07 14.68 -26.01
CA LEU A 362 -19.56 15.70 -26.95
C LEU A 362 -19.42 15.12 -28.36
N THR A 363 -18.88 13.93 -28.51
CA THR A 363 -18.71 13.24 -29.79
C THR A 363 -20.08 12.94 -30.46
N GLU A 364 -21.07 12.56 -29.66
CA GLU A 364 -22.43 12.30 -30.08
C GLU A 364 -23.29 13.58 -30.20
N ARG A 365 -22.67 14.76 -29.97
CA ARG A 365 -23.31 16.08 -30.00
C ARG A 365 -24.47 16.25 -29.01
N ARG A 366 -24.46 15.51 -27.91
CA ARG A 366 -25.42 15.57 -26.80
C ARG A 366 -24.98 16.60 -25.76
N THR A 367 -24.97 17.89 -26.15
CA THR A 367 -24.40 18.98 -25.34
C THR A 367 -24.93 19.05 -23.92
N ARG A 368 -26.25 18.86 -23.72
CA ARG A 368 -26.87 18.92 -22.40
C ARG A 368 -26.36 17.82 -21.48
N ASN A 369 -26.23 16.60 -21.99
CA ASN A 369 -25.68 15.47 -21.23
C ASN A 369 -24.20 15.67 -20.93
N ALA A 370 -23.42 16.22 -21.89
CA ALA A 370 -22.02 16.56 -21.67
C ALA A 370 -21.87 17.58 -20.55
N GLN A 371 -22.72 18.64 -20.50
CA GLN A 371 -22.69 19.63 -19.43
C GLN A 371 -22.97 19.04 -18.04
N VAL A 372 -23.90 18.09 -17.94
CA VAL A 372 -24.19 17.39 -16.68
C VAL A 372 -22.95 16.61 -16.20
N GLU A 373 -22.30 15.89 -17.10
CA GLU A 373 -21.09 15.15 -16.73
C GLU A 373 -19.93 16.08 -16.36
N GLN A 374 -19.76 17.22 -17.06
CA GLN A 374 -18.76 18.25 -16.71
C GLN A 374 -19.01 18.85 -15.33
N GLN A 375 -20.27 19.07 -14.96
CA GLN A 375 -20.62 19.51 -13.60
C GLN A 375 -20.28 18.47 -12.52
N LYS A 376 -20.50 17.17 -12.81
CA LYS A 376 -20.09 16.09 -11.91
C LYS A 376 -18.57 16.07 -11.73
N VAL A 377 -17.80 16.23 -12.80
CA VAL A 377 -16.33 16.35 -12.73
C VAL A 377 -15.93 17.42 -11.75
N MET A 378 -16.46 18.64 -11.87
CA MET A 378 -16.15 19.76 -10.95
C MET A 378 -16.54 19.44 -9.51
N MET A 379 -17.74 18.88 -9.29
CA MET A 379 -18.22 18.52 -7.95
C MET A 379 -17.27 17.54 -7.27
N HIS A 380 -16.92 16.46 -7.94
CA HIS A 380 -16.04 15.43 -7.38
C HIS A 380 -14.58 15.90 -7.26
N THR A 381 -14.11 16.79 -8.14
CA THR A 381 -12.79 17.42 -8.00
C THR A 381 -12.71 18.30 -6.75
N ASN A 382 -13.76 19.06 -6.47
CA ASN A 382 -13.83 19.89 -5.27
C ASN A 382 -13.93 19.05 -3.99
N GLU A 383 -14.71 17.95 -4.01
CA GLU A 383 -14.77 16.98 -2.90
C GLU A 383 -13.40 16.36 -2.65
N LEU A 384 -12.69 15.95 -3.71
CA LEU A 384 -11.33 15.43 -3.62
C LEU A 384 -10.37 16.46 -3.00
N GLY A 385 -10.46 17.72 -3.41
CA GLY A 385 -9.67 18.82 -2.84
C GLY A 385 -9.94 19.00 -1.34
N LEU A 386 -11.20 18.92 -0.91
CA LEU A 386 -11.56 18.98 0.52
C LEU A 386 -10.97 17.82 1.30
N LEU A 387 -11.10 16.59 0.81
CA LEU A 387 -10.54 15.40 1.45
C LEU A 387 -9.02 15.48 1.62
N LEU A 388 -8.30 16.00 0.61
CA LEU A 388 -6.85 16.19 0.72
C LEU A 388 -6.47 17.31 1.68
N SER A 389 -7.27 18.39 1.74
CA SER A 389 -7.02 19.51 2.67
C SER A 389 -7.22 19.10 4.13
N GLU A 390 -8.12 18.17 4.42
CA GLU A 390 -8.32 17.62 5.77
C GLU A 390 -7.15 16.77 6.26
N MET A 391 -6.29 16.32 5.35
CA MET A 391 -5.10 15.51 5.66
C MET A 391 -3.85 16.35 5.93
N MET A 392 -3.86 17.62 5.61
CA MET A 392 -2.77 18.58 5.89
C MET A 392 -2.80 19.09 7.31
#